data_6b1d5292b60ff71a248e6d1c7c2dd191
#
_entry.id   6b1d5292b60ff71a248e6d1c7c2dd191
#
_cell.length_a   1.000
_cell.length_b   1.000
_cell.length_c   1.000
_cell.angle_alpha   90.00
_cell.angle_beta   90.00
_cell.angle_gamma   90.00
#
_symmetry.space_group_name_H-M   'P 1'
#
loop_
_entity.id
_entity.type
_entity.pdbx_description
1 polymer ?
#
loop_
_entity_poly.entity_id
_entity_poly.type
_entity_poly.pdbx_seq_one_letter_code
_entity_poly.pdbx_strand_id
1 'polypeptide(L)'
;MHIYGADSVTDDKFLLLKRHVASEGLTDEVVREIADHCEYMRIETGDYIHRANELFRSVYFLIHGRVMQSIIGPQGRVMVQRRQTAGVQFGALAAALGEPAPMDLIAEEPSTLLRLDYQMALQLTKKYEQFRSNFSRMIADAVLSMVMKDRRQHKPVLVGVFHQSSATRSLTRRLIARLKELGEKPHLLTDQPDGQPIDDDPAFCLFKDGSYVPIEEVQQQVVLWSDSKRTLIDVDAKLDLERALKVAEVCEQLFWCVTPENWRESLPRLKAMVQRASGWRDKINVIWLLPGDCRFAPLAPEMDELSRRNFKLSFDEPPANQSRDLVHGLERIIHQLRGIRIGVALGGGAARGMAHLGVLKVLEQNGIFVDMIAGTSVGAMTGILYASGMEPDYNVDCFVRDLEPGWLFRHIPNGGYWYLLYKYRRGQFDPMLRKYLKDSRLEQLTIPVVAVTVDLISGQPVVRAEGNSVHAITESINLPVLSVPINRNGKSLVDGGIVNNVPANLLAASGCNIVIAASVTASMEPEFANNRPDTPTSEMKKASVMKTILRTYVVQNVNMNSVGVAPADFVIQPDVTGFDITEFVRAKEMAAIGAETTLKQLPQLKELLATVDKQLFSTD
;
A
#
# COMPACT_ATOMS: atom_id res chain seq x y z
N MET A 1 36.60 -20.42 -0.19
CA MET A 1 36.77 -21.02 1.14
C MET A 1 37.86 -20.20 1.85
N HIS A 2 37.50 -19.09 2.47
CA HIS A 2 38.41 -18.28 3.27
C HIS A 2 38.20 -18.68 4.74
N ILE A 3 39.26 -19.23 5.32
CA ILE A 3 39.33 -19.67 6.71
C ILE A 3 39.51 -18.40 7.55
N TYR A 4 38.43 -17.94 8.19
CA TYR A 4 38.53 -17.00 9.30
C TYR A 4 38.78 -17.79 10.59
N GLY A 5 39.63 -17.26 11.47
CA GLY A 5 39.93 -17.89 12.75
C GLY A 5 38.66 -18.07 13.59
N ALA A 6 38.62 -19.12 14.43
CA ALA A 6 37.43 -19.53 15.18
C ALA A 6 36.81 -18.43 16.07
N ASP A 7 37.61 -17.50 16.56
CA ASP A 7 37.15 -16.43 17.46
C ASP A 7 36.37 -15.32 16.70
N SER A 8 36.71 -15.02 15.44
CA SER A 8 36.02 -14.01 14.63
C SER A 8 34.61 -14.45 14.19
N VAL A 9 34.42 -15.73 13.93
CA VAL A 9 33.12 -16.29 13.52
C VAL A 9 32.11 -16.32 14.66
N THR A 10 32.57 -16.50 15.90
CA THR A 10 31.70 -16.54 17.09
C THR A 10 31.17 -15.13 17.42
N ASP A 11 32.02 -14.13 17.33
CA ASP A 11 31.62 -12.74 17.53
C ASP A 11 30.62 -12.28 16.47
N ASP A 12 30.77 -12.70 15.21
CA ASP A 12 29.82 -12.40 14.14
C ASP A 12 28.43 -13.01 14.40
N LYS A 13 28.36 -14.28 14.84
CA LYS A 13 27.08 -14.95 15.15
C LYS A 13 26.35 -14.27 16.33
N PHE A 14 27.08 -13.90 17.38
CA PHE A 14 26.54 -13.15 18.49
C PHE A 14 25.90 -11.82 18.02
N LEU A 15 26.63 -11.06 17.25
CA LEU A 15 26.16 -9.77 16.74
C LEU A 15 24.93 -9.91 15.84
N LEU A 16 24.88 -10.94 15.02
CA LEU A 16 23.74 -11.25 14.16
C LEU A 16 22.51 -11.66 14.98
N LEU A 17 22.68 -12.54 15.96
CA LEU A 17 21.57 -13.01 16.78
C LEU A 17 21.04 -11.93 17.73
N LYS A 18 21.91 -11.04 18.23
CA LYS A 18 21.54 -9.95 19.15
C LYS A 18 20.47 -9.02 18.56
N ARG A 19 20.42 -8.88 17.24
CA ARG A 19 19.43 -8.09 16.52
C ARG A 19 18.12 -8.81 16.25
N HIS A 20 18.10 -10.12 16.40
CA HIS A 20 16.92 -10.91 16.13
C HIS A 20 15.93 -10.84 17.30
N VAL A 21 14.63 -10.86 17.02
CA VAL A 21 13.55 -10.83 18.03
C VAL A 21 13.72 -11.94 19.08
N ALA A 22 14.36 -13.06 18.73
CA ALA A 22 14.69 -14.16 19.66
C ALA A 22 15.53 -13.70 20.85
N SER A 23 16.31 -12.63 20.70
CA SER A 23 17.25 -12.12 21.72
C SER A 23 16.69 -10.94 22.52
N GLU A 24 15.46 -10.53 22.30
CA GLU A 24 14.86 -9.38 22.99
C GLU A 24 14.82 -9.59 24.50
N GLY A 25 15.44 -8.65 25.26
CA GLY A 25 15.52 -8.70 26.72
C GLY A 25 16.51 -9.73 27.31
N LEU A 26 17.33 -10.37 26.47
CA LEU A 26 18.41 -11.26 26.94
C LEU A 26 19.68 -10.48 27.24
N THR A 27 20.47 -10.97 28.23
CA THR A 27 21.82 -10.46 28.48
C THR A 27 22.79 -10.92 27.39
N ASP A 28 23.88 -10.20 27.20
CA ASP A 28 24.91 -10.52 26.21
C ASP A 28 25.49 -11.91 26.37
N GLU A 29 25.67 -12.37 27.64
CA GLU A 29 26.17 -13.70 27.97
C GLU A 29 25.22 -14.79 27.44
N VAL A 30 23.92 -14.60 27.63
CA VAL A 30 22.90 -15.56 27.16
C VAL A 30 22.83 -15.59 25.65
N VAL A 31 22.90 -14.41 25.00
CA VAL A 31 22.90 -14.34 23.55
C VAL A 31 24.14 -14.99 22.95
N ARG A 32 25.33 -14.82 23.58
CA ARG A 32 26.56 -15.50 23.15
C ARG A 32 26.41 -17.03 23.25
N GLU A 33 25.92 -17.55 24.39
CA GLU A 33 25.71 -18.99 24.55
C GLU A 33 24.77 -19.54 23.48
N ILE A 34 23.66 -18.86 23.18
CA ILE A 34 22.75 -19.29 22.12
C ILE A 34 23.44 -19.25 20.76
N ALA A 35 24.18 -18.17 20.46
CA ALA A 35 24.89 -18.00 19.19
C ALA A 35 25.98 -19.08 18.99
N ASP A 36 26.66 -19.51 20.05
CA ASP A 36 27.67 -20.58 19.99
C ASP A 36 27.06 -21.89 19.51
N HIS A 37 25.81 -22.17 19.87
CA HIS A 37 25.06 -23.34 19.41
C HIS A 37 24.44 -23.20 18.03
N CYS A 38 24.48 -22.00 17.44
CA CYS A 38 23.98 -21.76 16.09
C CYS A 38 25.04 -22.05 15.02
N GLU A 39 24.61 -22.57 13.89
CA GLU A 39 25.39 -22.66 12.68
C GLU A 39 25.06 -21.47 11.76
N TYR A 40 26.08 -20.80 11.26
CA TYR A 40 25.94 -19.75 10.28
C TYR A 40 25.72 -20.34 8.89
N MET A 41 24.70 -19.87 8.18
CA MET A 41 24.37 -20.30 6.82
C MET A 41 24.19 -19.08 5.93
N ARG A 42 24.89 -19.08 4.79
CA ARG A 42 24.65 -18.16 3.67
C ARG A 42 24.06 -18.95 2.52
N ILE A 43 22.90 -18.52 2.06
CA ILE A 43 22.11 -19.17 1.01
C ILE A 43 22.01 -18.22 -0.15
N GLU A 44 22.33 -18.71 -1.34
CA GLU A 44 22.25 -17.91 -2.57
C GLU A 44 20.82 -17.90 -3.15
N THR A 45 20.56 -16.93 -4.03
CA THR A 45 19.23 -16.77 -4.67
C THR A 45 18.84 -18.04 -5.43
N GLY A 46 17.63 -18.53 -5.15
CA GLY A 46 17.07 -19.73 -5.78
C GLY A 46 17.38 -21.04 -5.06
N ASP A 47 18.28 -21.03 -4.07
CA ASP A 47 18.60 -22.22 -3.29
C ASP A 47 17.52 -22.54 -2.27
N TYR A 48 17.34 -23.82 -1.99
CA TYR A 48 16.40 -24.32 -0.99
C TYR A 48 17.03 -24.30 0.40
N ILE A 49 16.32 -23.68 1.34
CA ILE A 49 16.59 -23.80 2.77
C ILE A 49 15.96 -25.10 3.30
N HIS A 50 14.77 -25.42 2.76
CA HIS A 50 14.03 -26.64 3.10
C HIS A 50 13.15 -27.06 1.92
N ARG A 51 12.96 -28.38 1.73
CA ARG A 51 12.09 -28.93 0.70
C ARG A 51 10.82 -29.54 1.29
N ALA A 52 9.73 -29.43 0.57
CA ALA A 52 8.48 -30.04 0.96
C ALA A 52 8.61 -31.54 1.17
N ASN A 53 7.92 -32.04 2.19
CA ASN A 53 7.95 -33.43 2.64
C ASN A 53 9.27 -33.91 3.25
N GLU A 54 10.17 -33.01 3.59
CA GLU A 54 11.34 -33.31 4.45
C GLU A 54 11.02 -33.01 5.94
N LEU A 55 11.78 -33.64 6.85
CA LEU A 55 11.65 -33.42 8.28
C LEU A 55 12.45 -32.19 8.71
N PHE A 56 11.81 -31.25 9.40
CA PHE A 56 12.54 -30.21 10.12
C PHE A 56 13.21 -30.77 11.38
N ARG A 57 14.51 -30.61 11.50
CA ARG A 57 15.29 -30.95 12.68
C ARG A 57 15.89 -29.74 13.37
N SER A 58 15.76 -28.59 12.77
CA SER A 58 16.39 -27.35 13.25
C SER A 58 15.41 -26.20 13.17
N VAL A 59 15.70 -25.17 13.96
CA VAL A 59 15.07 -23.85 13.86
C VAL A 59 16.01 -22.93 13.10
N TYR A 60 15.47 -22.16 12.17
CA TYR A 60 16.20 -21.21 11.36
C TYR A 60 15.77 -19.81 11.72
N PHE A 61 16.70 -18.95 12.10
CA PHE A 61 16.47 -17.52 12.31
C PHE A 61 16.93 -16.78 11.05
N LEU A 62 16.02 -16.12 10.35
CA LEU A 62 16.35 -15.32 9.18
C LEU A 62 16.89 -13.97 9.63
N ILE A 63 18.19 -13.76 9.46
CA ILE A 63 18.90 -12.55 9.88
C ILE A 63 18.85 -11.47 8.80
N HIS A 64 19.19 -11.86 7.56
CA HIS A 64 19.15 -11.00 6.40
C HIS A 64 18.57 -11.74 5.21
N GLY A 65 17.99 -10.97 4.27
CA GLY A 65 17.47 -11.51 3.04
C GLY A 65 15.98 -11.77 3.07
N ARG A 66 15.53 -12.53 2.07
CA ARG A 66 14.13 -12.77 1.80
C ARG A 66 13.91 -14.21 1.36
N VAL A 67 12.90 -14.84 1.94
CA VAL A 67 12.60 -16.26 1.72
C VAL A 67 11.15 -16.39 1.24
N MET A 68 10.95 -17.13 0.14
CA MET A 68 9.63 -17.57 -0.30
C MET A 68 9.26 -18.86 0.42
N GLN A 69 8.19 -18.82 1.19
CA GLN A 69 7.54 -19.98 1.81
C GLN A 69 6.36 -20.39 0.93
N SER A 70 6.38 -21.63 0.41
CA SER A 70 5.32 -22.20 -0.40
C SER A 70 4.74 -23.43 0.28
N ILE A 71 3.44 -23.42 0.61
CA ILE A 71 2.74 -24.58 1.14
C ILE A 71 2.24 -25.40 -0.03
N ILE A 72 2.66 -26.66 -0.10
CA ILE A 72 2.36 -27.61 -1.16
C ILE A 72 1.19 -28.49 -0.73
N GLY A 73 0.09 -28.41 -1.44
CA GLY A 73 -1.09 -29.22 -1.21
C GLY A 73 -1.06 -30.58 -1.91
N PRO A 74 -2.14 -31.37 -1.79
CA PRO A 74 -2.30 -32.62 -2.50
C PRO A 74 -2.08 -32.44 -4.01
N GLN A 75 -1.42 -33.40 -4.65
CA GLN A 75 -1.06 -33.36 -6.09
C GLN A 75 0.04 -32.34 -6.45
N GLY A 76 0.83 -31.85 -5.48
CA GLY A 76 1.96 -30.94 -5.76
C GLY A 76 1.56 -29.51 -6.12
N ARG A 77 0.29 -29.11 -5.94
CA ARG A 77 -0.15 -27.73 -6.21
C ARG A 77 0.22 -26.81 -5.06
N VAL A 78 0.77 -25.65 -5.41
CA VAL A 78 1.01 -24.59 -4.44
C VAL A 78 -0.33 -24.03 -3.96
N MET A 79 -0.62 -24.17 -2.67
CA MET A 79 -1.85 -23.68 -2.04
C MET A 79 -1.68 -22.26 -1.49
N VAL A 80 -0.53 -21.98 -0.91
CA VAL A 80 -0.22 -20.69 -0.27
C VAL A 80 1.23 -20.36 -0.58
N GLN A 81 1.49 -19.13 -0.98
CA GLN A 81 2.84 -18.56 -1.05
C GLN A 81 2.93 -17.33 -0.17
N ARG A 82 4.00 -17.25 0.60
CA ARG A 82 4.29 -16.10 1.47
C ARG A 82 5.75 -15.73 1.38
N ARG A 83 6.01 -14.44 1.29
CA ARG A 83 7.35 -13.87 1.42
C ARG A 83 7.62 -13.58 2.88
N GLN A 84 8.75 -14.04 3.33
CA GLN A 84 9.25 -13.83 4.69
C GLN A 84 10.52 -12.98 4.63
N THR A 85 10.63 -12.03 5.54
CA THR A 85 11.76 -11.09 5.63
C THR A 85 12.52 -11.30 6.93
N ALA A 86 13.67 -10.66 7.09
CA ALA A 86 14.48 -10.72 8.30
C ALA A 86 13.65 -10.54 9.60
N GLY A 87 14.06 -11.20 10.67
CA GLY A 87 13.39 -11.18 11.98
C GLY A 87 12.41 -12.34 12.22
N VAL A 88 12.15 -13.21 11.24
CA VAL A 88 11.28 -14.38 11.39
C VAL A 88 12.08 -15.66 11.68
N GLN A 89 11.39 -16.67 12.23
CA GLN A 89 11.92 -18.00 12.40
C GLN A 89 11.14 -19.04 11.58
N PHE A 90 11.81 -20.10 11.18
CA PHE A 90 11.22 -21.26 10.50
C PHE A 90 11.54 -22.55 11.22
N GLY A 91 10.71 -23.56 11.01
CA GLY A 91 10.99 -24.93 11.41
C GLY A 91 10.58 -25.28 12.82
N ALA A 92 10.43 -24.34 13.77
CA ALA A 92 10.12 -24.66 15.15
C ALA A 92 8.81 -25.46 15.32
N LEU A 93 7.73 -25.04 14.66
CA LEU A 93 6.44 -25.74 14.72
C LEU A 93 6.50 -27.12 14.02
N ALA A 94 7.11 -27.19 12.84
CA ALA A 94 7.25 -28.44 12.10
C ALA A 94 8.17 -29.44 12.82
N ALA A 95 9.28 -28.97 13.42
CA ALA A 95 10.17 -29.81 14.23
C ALA A 95 9.47 -30.32 15.51
N ALA A 96 8.57 -29.52 16.09
CA ALA A 96 7.79 -29.93 17.27
C ALA A 96 6.80 -31.06 16.94
N LEU A 97 6.20 -31.03 15.74
CA LEU A 97 5.28 -32.08 15.29
C LEU A 97 6.00 -33.40 14.95
N GLY A 98 7.27 -33.34 14.55
CA GLY A 98 8.06 -34.49 14.15
C GLY A 98 7.59 -35.17 12.86
N GLU A 99 6.82 -34.48 12.05
CA GLU A 99 6.31 -34.97 10.78
C GLU A 99 6.89 -34.16 9.59
N PRO A 100 6.94 -34.79 8.38
CA PRO A 100 7.34 -34.06 7.16
C PRO A 100 6.45 -32.86 6.90
N ALA A 101 7.03 -31.69 6.70
CA ALA A 101 6.27 -30.47 6.45
C ALA A 101 5.96 -30.31 4.94
N PRO A 102 4.71 -30.00 4.55
CA PRO A 102 4.33 -29.81 3.15
C PRO A 102 4.73 -28.39 2.68
N MET A 103 6.00 -28.00 2.87
CA MET A 103 6.42 -26.62 2.69
C MET A 103 7.82 -26.53 2.08
N ASP A 104 7.96 -25.74 1.01
CA ASP A 104 9.24 -25.30 0.46
C ASP A 104 9.64 -23.96 1.06
N LEU A 105 10.94 -23.80 1.37
CA LEU A 105 11.57 -22.53 1.71
C LEU A 105 12.70 -22.27 0.71
N ILE A 106 12.57 -21.22 -0.09
CA ILE A 106 13.52 -20.85 -1.16
C ILE A 106 13.99 -19.43 -0.93
N ALA A 107 15.30 -19.19 -1.03
CA ALA A 107 15.84 -17.85 -0.96
C ALA A 107 15.51 -17.06 -2.24
N GLU A 108 14.84 -15.91 -2.11
CA GLU A 108 14.57 -14.99 -3.24
C GLU A 108 15.72 -14.02 -3.49
N GLU A 109 16.60 -13.85 -2.51
CA GLU A 109 17.84 -13.07 -2.59
C GLU A 109 18.91 -13.72 -1.71
N PRO A 110 20.21 -13.36 -1.83
CA PRO A 110 21.23 -13.86 -0.92
C PRO A 110 20.81 -13.65 0.53
N SER A 111 20.68 -14.74 1.26
CA SER A 111 20.09 -14.74 2.61
C SER A 111 21.05 -15.30 3.65
N THR A 112 21.05 -14.68 4.83
CA THR A 112 21.82 -15.14 5.99
C THR A 112 20.90 -15.67 7.03
N LEU A 113 21.14 -16.90 7.48
CA LEU A 113 20.38 -17.58 8.52
C LEU A 113 21.31 -18.08 9.63
N LEU A 114 20.77 -18.17 10.84
CA LEU A 114 21.36 -18.93 11.93
C LEU A 114 20.51 -20.19 12.17
N ARG A 115 21.11 -21.35 12.04
CA ARG A 115 20.47 -22.65 12.25
C ARG A 115 20.79 -23.16 13.66
N LEU A 116 19.75 -23.45 14.44
CA LEU A 116 19.86 -24.04 15.79
C LEU A 116 19.16 -25.40 15.78
N ASP A 117 19.85 -26.43 16.25
CA ASP A 117 19.21 -27.74 16.45
C ASP A 117 17.98 -27.63 17.35
N TYR A 118 16.88 -28.31 17.01
CA TYR A 118 15.62 -28.18 17.74
C TYR A 118 15.71 -28.70 19.18
N GLN A 119 16.45 -29.78 19.42
CA GLN A 119 16.63 -30.32 20.78
C GLN A 119 17.46 -29.36 21.64
N MET A 120 18.46 -28.74 21.06
CA MET A 120 19.24 -27.69 21.71
C MET A 120 18.38 -26.45 22.00
N ALA A 121 17.54 -26.03 21.07
CA ALA A 121 16.58 -24.96 21.30
C ALA A 121 15.67 -25.25 22.51
N LEU A 122 15.17 -26.48 22.62
CA LEU A 122 14.37 -26.91 23.78
C LEU A 122 15.17 -26.90 25.10
N GLN A 123 16.45 -27.26 25.08
CA GLN A 123 17.31 -27.19 26.28
C GLN A 123 17.51 -25.72 26.71
N LEU A 124 17.79 -24.83 25.76
CA LEU A 124 17.97 -23.39 26.01
C LEU A 124 16.68 -22.74 26.53
N THR A 125 15.51 -23.12 26.01
CA THR A 125 14.22 -22.63 26.53
C THR A 125 13.92 -23.09 27.94
N LYS A 126 14.43 -24.26 28.37
CA LYS A 126 14.35 -24.72 29.77
C LYS A 126 15.30 -23.95 30.67
N LYS A 127 16.47 -23.58 30.15
CA LYS A 127 17.52 -22.88 30.92
C LYS A 127 17.21 -21.40 31.10
N TYR A 128 16.65 -20.73 30.05
CA TYR A 128 16.44 -19.30 30.01
C TYR A 128 14.97 -18.94 29.81
N GLU A 129 14.33 -18.40 30.84
CA GLU A 129 12.91 -18.08 30.84
C GLU A 129 12.55 -17.00 29.79
N GLN A 130 13.38 -15.95 29.65
CA GLN A 130 13.16 -14.91 28.66
C GLN A 130 13.29 -15.46 27.23
N PHE A 131 14.26 -16.35 26.98
CA PHE A 131 14.36 -17.00 25.66
C PHE A 131 13.14 -17.88 25.36
N ARG A 132 12.65 -18.63 26.37
CA ARG A 132 11.41 -19.41 26.26
C ARG A 132 10.22 -18.51 25.88
N SER A 133 10.08 -17.34 26.54
CA SER A 133 9.02 -16.37 26.25
C SER A 133 9.11 -15.86 24.82
N ASN A 134 10.30 -15.44 24.39
CA ASN A 134 10.54 -14.96 23.03
C ASN A 134 10.26 -16.05 21.99
N PHE A 135 10.75 -17.27 22.24
CA PHE A 135 10.56 -18.42 21.35
C PHE A 135 9.09 -18.81 21.21
N SER A 136 8.35 -18.85 22.33
CA SER A 136 6.91 -19.13 22.33
C SER A 136 6.13 -18.04 21.62
N ARG A 137 6.48 -16.76 21.82
CA ARG A 137 5.87 -15.62 21.11
C ARG A 137 6.08 -15.73 19.61
N MET A 138 7.30 -16.05 19.14
CA MET A 138 7.59 -16.22 17.72
C MET A 138 6.79 -17.37 17.08
N ILE A 139 6.58 -18.48 17.80
CA ILE A 139 5.72 -19.58 17.33
C ILE A 139 4.26 -19.11 17.27
N ALA A 140 3.77 -18.44 18.31
CA ALA A 140 2.40 -17.93 18.35
C ALA A 140 2.16 -16.92 17.21
N ASP A 141 3.09 -16.00 16.98
CA ASP A 141 3.02 -15.03 15.87
C ASP A 141 3.01 -15.74 14.50
N ALA A 142 3.81 -16.80 14.33
CA ALA A 142 3.81 -17.59 13.10
C ALA A 142 2.46 -18.30 12.87
N VAL A 143 1.85 -18.88 13.92
CA VAL A 143 0.53 -19.52 13.86
C VAL A 143 -0.57 -18.50 13.61
N LEU A 144 -0.56 -17.39 14.35
CA LEU A 144 -1.54 -16.30 14.16
C LEU A 144 -1.46 -15.72 12.75
N SER A 145 -0.25 -15.55 12.20
CA SER A 145 -0.07 -15.10 10.82
C SER A 145 -0.61 -16.08 9.77
N MET A 146 -0.70 -17.36 10.09
CA MET A 146 -1.31 -18.38 9.24
C MET A 146 -2.84 -18.35 9.29
N VAL A 147 -3.42 -18.05 10.45
CA VAL A 147 -4.87 -18.13 10.70
C VAL A 147 -5.55 -16.76 10.51
N MET A 148 -4.90 -15.71 11.01
CA MET A 148 -5.39 -14.34 10.89
C MET A 148 -4.69 -13.67 9.71
N LYS A 149 -5.43 -12.87 8.92
CA LYS A 149 -4.79 -11.92 8.01
C LYS A 149 -3.84 -11.07 8.84
N ASP A 150 -2.53 -11.37 8.75
CA ASP A 150 -1.54 -10.59 9.50
C ASP A 150 -1.56 -9.16 8.97
N ARG A 151 -2.16 -8.27 9.75
CA ARG A 151 -2.24 -6.83 9.45
C ARG A 151 -0.92 -6.12 9.72
N ARG A 152 0.02 -6.79 10.41
CA ARG A 152 1.31 -6.21 10.75
C ARG A 152 2.26 -6.36 9.56
N GLN A 153 2.46 -5.30 8.82
CA GLN A 153 3.53 -5.28 7.82
C GLN A 153 4.88 -5.13 8.51
N HIS A 154 5.90 -5.74 7.91
CA HIS A 154 7.27 -5.62 8.38
C HIS A 154 7.73 -4.15 8.43
N LYS A 155 8.33 -3.76 9.57
CA LYS A 155 8.95 -2.44 9.75
C LYS A 155 10.43 -2.56 9.41
N PRO A 156 10.92 -2.04 8.28
CA PRO A 156 12.32 -2.21 7.90
C PRO A 156 13.24 -1.48 8.88
N VAL A 157 14.28 -2.15 9.29
CA VAL A 157 15.31 -1.61 10.20
C VAL A 157 16.43 -0.95 9.42
N LEU A 158 16.90 -1.58 8.33
CA LEU A 158 17.95 -1.07 7.46
C LEU A 158 17.37 -0.58 6.15
N VAL A 159 17.48 0.72 5.89
CA VAL A 159 16.90 1.37 4.72
C VAL A 159 17.98 2.13 3.95
N GLY A 160 18.23 1.73 2.71
CA GLY A 160 19.13 2.44 1.81
C GLY A 160 18.40 3.54 1.05
N VAL A 161 18.94 4.75 1.02
CA VAL A 161 18.42 5.89 0.27
C VAL A 161 19.45 6.31 -0.77
N PHE A 162 19.15 6.03 -2.04
CA PHE A 162 20.04 6.26 -3.17
C PHE A 162 19.63 7.51 -3.93
N HIS A 163 20.44 8.57 -3.84
CA HIS A 163 20.16 9.87 -4.44
C HIS A 163 20.78 10.04 -5.81
N GLN A 164 19.95 10.29 -6.82
CA GLN A 164 20.40 10.56 -8.20
C GLN A 164 20.83 12.02 -8.40
N SER A 165 20.51 12.92 -7.45
CA SER A 165 20.94 14.32 -7.45
C SER A 165 20.98 14.87 -6.04
N SER A 166 21.69 16.01 -5.86
CA SER A 166 21.72 16.75 -4.59
C SER A 166 20.34 17.25 -4.16
N ALA A 167 19.44 17.54 -5.11
CA ALA A 167 18.08 18.00 -4.83
C ALA A 167 17.28 16.99 -3.99
N THR A 168 17.50 15.68 -4.18
CA THR A 168 16.77 14.63 -3.44
C THR A 168 17.32 14.39 -2.03
N ARG A 169 18.51 14.89 -1.69
CA ARG A 169 19.16 14.66 -0.38
C ARG A 169 18.39 15.22 0.81
N SER A 170 17.62 16.29 0.60
CA SER A 170 16.75 16.85 1.64
C SER A 170 15.69 15.86 2.15
N LEU A 171 15.36 14.83 1.36
CA LEU A 171 14.40 13.79 1.73
C LEU A 171 14.88 13.04 3.00
N THR A 172 16.13 12.58 3.03
CA THR A 172 16.66 11.82 4.18
C THR A 172 16.56 12.61 5.47
N ARG A 173 16.93 13.90 5.44
CA ARG A 173 16.82 14.79 6.62
C ARG A 173 15.38 14.93 7.09
N ARG A 174 14.43 15.14 6.17
CA ARG A 174 13.00 15.26 6.50
C ARG A 174 12.43 13.93 7.05
N LEU A 175 12.85 12.79 6.50
CA LEU A 175 12.46 11.48 7.02
C LEU A 175 12.95 11.28 8.46
N ILE A 176 14.21 11.61 8.74
CA ILE A 176 14.78 11.51 10.08
C ILE A 176 14.05 12.44 11.05
N ALA A 177 13.84 13.70 10.68
CA ALA A 177 13.12 14.66 11.51
C ALA A 177 11.71 14.12 11.85
N ARG A 178 10.98 13.64 10.85
CA ARG A 178 9.63 13.09 11.07
C ARG A 178 9.62 11.83 11.93
N LEU A 179 10.57 10.92 11.74
CA LEU A 179 10.71 9.72 12.58
C LEU A 179 11.02 10.08 14.04
N LYS A 180 11.84 11.12 14.29
CA LYS A 180 12.12 11.64 15.64
C LYS A 180 10.86 12.23 16.30
N GLU A 181 10.06 13.01 15.56
CA GLU A 181 8.77 13.51 16.04
C GLU A 181 7.83 12.35 16.47
N LEU A 182 7.92 11.21 15.77
CA LEU A 182 7.20 9.99 16.08
C LEU A 182 7.88 9.13 17.18
N GLY A 183 8.86 9.70 17.92
CA GLY A 183 9.53 9.06 19.03
C GLY A 183 10.53 7.96 18.66
N GLU A 184 10.91 7.84 17.38
CA GLU A 184 12.00 6.97 16.96
C GLU A 184 13.37 7.67 17.16
N LYS A 185 14.41 6.87 17.29
CA LYS A 185 15.81 7.33 17.29
C LYS A 185 16.53 6.71 16.09
N PRO A 186 16.31 7.23 14.87
CA PRO A 186 16.96 6.70 13.68
C PRO A 186 18.43 7.11 13.65
N HIS A 187 19.32 6.21 13.24
CA HIS A 187 20.71 6.52 12.94
C HIS A 187 20.91 6.81 11.46
N LEU A 188 21.93 7.59 11.14
CA LEU A 188 22.30 7.97 9.78
C LEU A 188 23.72 7.53 9.45
N LEU A 189 23.87 6.77 8.36
CA LEU A 189 25.13 6.59 7.65
C LEU A 189 25.05 7.40 6.36
N THR A 190 26.03 8.28 6.09
CA THR A 190 26.01 9.13 4.91
C THR A 190 27.37 9.20 4.25
N ASP A 191 27.41 9.34 2.93
CA ASP A 191 28.62 9.57 2.13
C ASP A 191 28.94 11.06 1.96
N GLN A 192 28.17 11.97 2.59
CA GLN A 192 28.46 13.40 2.56
C GLN A 192 29.65 13.74 3.46
N PRO A 193 30.70 14.40 2.93
CA PRO A 193 31.91 14.74 3.70
C PRO A 193 31.64 15.72 4.85
N ASP A 194 30.60 16.54 4.69
CA ASP A 194 30.15 17.51 5.72
C ASP A 194 29.06 16.93 6.60
N GLY A 195 29.12 15.63 6.87
CA GLY A 195 28.12 14.92 7.69
C GLY A 195 27.77 15.73 8.95
N GLN A 196 27.06 16.85 8.76
CA GLN A 196 26.54 17.63 9.88
C GLN A 196 25.61 16.72 10.68
N PRO A 197 25.87 16.59 11.98
CA PRO A 197 24.94 15.89 12.85
C PRO A 197 23.54 16.47 12.63
N ILE A 198 22.56 15.60 12.45
CA ILE A 198 21.17 16.05 12.47
C ILE A 198 20.81 16.16 13.94
N ASP A 199 20.74 17.42 14.45
CA ASP A 199 20.33 17.72 15.83
C ASP A 199 21.07 16.90 16.91
N ASP A 200 22.39 17.06 17.05
CA ASP A 200 23.25 16.38 18.05
C ASP A 200 23.37 14.84 17.94
N ASP A 201 22.69 14.18 17.00
CA ASP A 201 22.88 12.74 16.78
C ASP A 201 24.12 12.48 15.91
N PRO A 202 24.98 11.54 16.31
CA PRO A 202 26.16 11.22 15.52
C PRO A 202 25.77 10.59 14.18
N ALA A 203 26.06 11.29 13.09
CA ALA A 203 26.05 10.68 11.78
C ALA A 203 27.40 9.98 11.55
N PHE A 204 27.38 8.72 11.11
CA PHE A 204 28.59 8.02 10.69
C PHE A 204 28.89 8.36 9.23
N CYS A 205 30.07 8.97 9.00
CA CYS A 205 30.49 9.33 7.65
C CYS A 205 31.07 8.10 6.94
N LEU A 206 30.47 7.74 5.80
CA LEU A 206 30.94 6.64 4.94
C LEU A 206 32.17 7.01 4.10
N PHE A 207 32.56 8.27 4.09
CA PHE A 207 33.67 8.77 3.30
C PHE A 207 34.64 9.53 4.22
N LYS A 208 35.83 8.95 4.45
CA LYS A 208 36.87 9.51 5.30
C LYS A 208 38.20 9.56 4.54
N ASP A 209 38.95 10.63 4.72
CA ASP A 209 40.32 10.79 4.18
C ASP A 209 40.42 10.52 2.66
N GLY A 210 39.43 10.94 1.89
CA GLY A 210 39.40 10.77 0.43
C GLY A 210 39.04 9.37 -0.04
N SER A 211 38.66 8.46 0.87
CA SER A 211 38.25 7.08 0.54
C SER A 211 36.99 6.66 1.29
N TYR A 212 36.25 5.71 0.70
CA TYR A 212 35.14 5.08 1.38
C TYR A 212 35.62 4.13 2.47
N VAL A 213 34.94 4.17 3.61
CA VAL A 213 35.15 3.24 4.72
C VAL A 213 34.89 1.81 4.26
N PRO A 214 35.70 0.80 4.66
CA PRO A 214 35.45 -0.60 4.38
C PRO A 214 34.05 -1.04 4.81
N ILE A 215 33.42 -1.93 4.03
CA ILE A 215 32.04 -2.37 4.31
C ILE A 215 31.93 -3.10 5.65
N GLU A 216 33.01 -3.75 6.07
CA GLU A 216 33.12 -4.45 7.34
C GLU A 216 33.01 -3.46 8.52
N GLU A 217 33.62 -2.30 8.42
CA GLU A 217 33.53 -1.23 9.43
C GLU A 217 32.10 -0.65 9.47
N VAL A 218 31.46 -0.48 8.29
CA VAL A 218 30.07 -0.06 8.20
C VAL A 218 29.15 -1.08 8.88
N GLN A 219 29.38 -2.37 8.65
CA GLN A 219 28.61 -3.45 9.27
C GLN A 219 28.80 -3.47 10.79
N GLN A 220 30.04 -3.28 11.27
CA GLN A 220 30.32 -3.17 12.70
C GLN A 220 29.61 -1.98 13.32
N GLN A 221 29.65 -0.81 12.68
CA GLN A 221 28.98 0.39 13.19
C GLN A 221 27.45 0.21 13.25
N VAL A 222 26.88 -0.40 12.22
CA VAL A 222 25.45 -0.73 12.20
C VAL A 222 25.09 -1.70 13.32
N VAL A 223 26.02 -2.59 13.72
CA VAL A 223 25.86 -3.51 14.84
C VAL A 223 25.96 -2.79 16.18
N LEU A 224 26.91 -1.87 16.33
CA LEU A 224 27.06 -1.08 17.57
C LEU A 224 25.81 -0.25 17.88
N TRP A 225 25.05 0.13 16.85
CA TRP A 225 23.75 0.81 16.99
C TRP A 225 22.56 -0.14 17.15
N SER A 226 22.78 -1.34 17.64
CA SER A 226 21.74 -2.38 17.77
C SER A 226 20.55 -1.99 18.66
N ASP A 227 20.70 -0.98 19.51
CA ASP A 227 19.61 -0.44 20.33
C ASP A 227 18.69 0.52 19.54
N SER A 228 19.12 0.92 18.33
CA SER A 228 18.33 1.73 17.43
C SER A 228 17.35 0.86 16.65
N LYS A 229 16.11 1.32 16.59
CA LYS A 229 15.05 0.64 15.81
C LYS A 229 15.21 0.82 14.31
N ARG A 230 16.02 1.78 13.82
CA ARG A 230 16.17 2.07 12.39
C ARG A 230 17.49 2.74 12.06
N THR A 231 18.09 2.31 10.95
CA THR A 231 19.28 2.94 10.36
C THR A 231 19.00 3.30 8.90
N LEU A 232 19.21 4.56 8.54
CA LEU A 232 19.15 5.05 7.17
C LEU A 232 20.57 5.12 6.61
N ILE A 233 20.79 4.55 5.42
CA ILE A 233 22.07 4.60 4.70
C ILE A 233 21.86 5.50 3.49
N ASP A 234 22.35 6.73 3.58
CA ASP A 234 22.17 7.81 2.62
C ASP A 234 23.40 7.91 1.71
N VAL A 235 23.24 7.52 0.46
CA VAL A 235 24.34 7.43 -0.50
C VAL A 235 24.02 8.08 -1.84
N ASP A 236 25.07 8.62 -2.48
CA ASP A 236 24.99 9.07 -3.86
C ASP A 236 24.87 7.86 -4.78
N ALA A 237 23.94 7.92 -5.70
CA ALA A 237 23.80 6.86 -6.70
C ALA A 237 24.97 6.77 -7.68
N LYS A 238 25.86 7.78 -7.70
CA LYS A 238 27.14 7.72 -8.44
C LYS A 238 28.22 6.90 -7.74
N LEU A 239 27.96 6.41 -6.51
CA LEU A 239 28.79 5.42 -5.85
C LEU A 239 29.12 4.28 -6.84
N ASP A 240 30.32 3.74 -6.84
CA ASP A 240 30.64 2.63 -7.75
C ASP A 240 29.65 1.45 -7.57
N LEU A 241 29.39 0.71 -8.66
CA LEU A 241 28.33 -0.28 -8.68
C LEU A 241 28.53 -1.39 -7.62
N GLU A 242 29.77 -1.85 -7.44
CA GLU A 242 30.06 -2.93 -6.48
C GLU A 242 29.74 -2.53 -5.05
N ARG A 243 30.07 -1.29 -4.67
CA ARG A 243 29.73 -0.76 -3.34
C ARG A 243 28.23 -0.52 -3.20
N ALA A 244 27.58 0.01 -4.23
CA ALA A 244 26.13 0.18 -4.23
C ALA A 244 25.42 -1.17 -4.05
N LEU A 245 25.91 -2.24 -4.68
CA LEU A 245 25.40 -3.61 -4.51
C LEU A 245 25.58 -4.10 -3.08
N LYS A 246 26.74 -3.89 -2.45
CA LYS A 246 27.00 -4.28 -1.07
C LYS A 246 26.09 -3.55 -0.08
N VAL A 247 25.87 -2.24 -0.26
CA VAL A 247 24.90 -1.46 0.52
C VAL A 247 23.49 -2.01 0.32
N ALA A 248 23.10 -2.27 -0.92
CA ALA A 248 21.79 -2.81 -1.25
C ALA A 248 21.56 -4.21 -0.65
N GLU A 249 22.61 -5.03 -0.55
CA GLU A 249 22.56 -6.40 0.01
C GLU A 249 22.16 -6.39 1.49
N VAL A 250 22.69 -5.45 2.29
CA VAL A 250 22.40 -5.36 3.73
C VAL A 250 21.08 -4.65 4.04
N CYS A 251 20.53 -3.85 3.10
CA CYS A 251 19.29 -3.12 3.30
C CYS A 251 18.07 -4.00 3.08
N GLU A 252 17.08 -3.86 3.95
CA GLU A 252 15.78 -4.52 3.84
C GLU A 252 14.86 -3.80 2.85
N GLN A 253 15.03 -2.47 2.73
CA GLN A 253 14.36 -1.64 1.74
C GLN A 253 15.33 -0.65 1.10
N LEU A 254 15.08 -0.33 -0.16
CA LEU A 254 15.83 0.65 -0.92
C LEU A 254 14.89 1.73 -1.46
N PHE A 255 15.25 2.98 -1.25
CA PHE A 255 14.60 4.15 -1.85
C PHE A 255 15.48 4.68 -2.97
N TRP A 256 15.01 4.58 -4.21
CA TRP A 256 15.67 5.08 -5.39
C TRP A 256 15.11 6.46 -5.74
N CYS A 257 15.83 7.53 -5.35
CA CYS A 257 15.34 8.89 -5.39
C CYS A 257 15.70 9.56 -6.72
N VAL A 258 14.68 9.93 -7.49
CA VAL A 258 14.81 10.53 -8.83
C VAL A 258 13.99 11.81 -8.96
N THR A 259 14.35 12.61 -9.98
CA THR A 259 13.55 13.74 -10.46
C THR A 259 13.11 13.49 -11.92
N PRO A 260 12.17 14.27 -12.45
CA PRO A 260 11.75 14.15 -13.85
C PRO A 260 12.89 14.29 -14.86
N GLU A 261 13.98 14.99 -14.50
CA GLU A 261 15.11 15.26 -15.37
C GLU A 261 16.12 14.12 -15.42
N ASN A 262 16.35 13.41 -14.29
CA ASN A 262 17.49 12.48 -14.15
C ASN A 262 17.13 10.98 -14.14
N TRP A 263 15.86 10.62 -14.08
CA TRP A 263 15.45 9.22 -13.92
C TRP A 263 15.97 8.30 -15.04
N ARG A 264 16.03 8.80 -16.31
CA ARG A 264 16.51 8.00 -17.44
C ARG A 264 17.98 7.65 -17.33
N GLU A 265 18.80 8.57 -16.83
CA GLU A 265 20.23 8.37 -16.61
C GLU A 265 20.50 7.33 -15.53
N SER A 266 19.59 7.24 -14.54
CA SER A 266 19.68 6.27 -13.44
C SER A 266 19.26 4.85 -13.80
N LEU A 267 18.47 4.67 -14.86
CA LEU A 267 17.81 3.42 -15.22
C LEU A 267 18.79 2.24 -15.49
N PRO A 268 19.91 2.42 -16.22
CA PRO A 268 20.85 1.32 -16.45
C PRO A 268 21.42 0.75 -15.15
N ARG A 269 21.65 1.61 -14.18
CA ARG A 269 22.19 1.23 -12.88
C ARG A 269 21.16 0.49 -12.04
N LEU A 270 19.92 0.98 -12.01
CA LEU A 270 18.81 0.30 -11.34
C LEU A 270 18.58 -1.09 -11.93
N LYS A 271 18.64 -1.23 -13.27
CA LYS A 271 18.58 -2.53 -13.96
C LYS A 271 19.69 -3.48 -13.51
N ALA A 272 20.93 -2.99 -13.44
CA ALA A 272 22.09 -3.79 -13.01
C ALA A 272 21.91 -4.28 -11.56
N MET A 273 21.35 -3.46 -10.68
CA MET A 273 21.03 -3.85 -9.30
C MET A 273 19.98 -4.95 -9.24
N VAL A 274 18.86 -4.81 -9.95
CA VAL A 274 17.77 -5.80 -9.95
C VAL A 274 18.21 -7.12 -10.57
N GLN A 275 19.08 -7.09 -11.60
CA GLN A 275 19.64 -8.29 -12.23
C GLN A 275 20.52 -9.12 -11.29
N ARG A 276 21.06 -8.52 -10.22
CA ARG A 276 21.92 -9.21 -9.24
C ARG A 276 21.14 -10.27 -8.45
N ALA A 277 19.88 -9.97 -8.09
CA ALA A 277 19.01 -10.90 -7.37
C ALA A 277 17.53 -10.65 -7.73
N SER A 278 16.80 -11.70 -8.04
CA SER A 278 15.40 -11.63 -8.50
C SER A 278 14.47 -10.99 -7.46
N GLY A 279 14.75 -11.14 -6.17
CA GLY A 279 13.97 -10.58 -5.06
C GLY A 279 14.19 -9.08 -4.83
N TRP A 280 15.20 -8.46 -5.44
CA TRP A 280 15.51 -7.04 -5.17
C TRP A 280 14.47 -6.08 -5.68
N ARG A 281 13.73 -6.42 -6.74
CA ARG A 281 12.56 -5.65 -7.18
C ARG A 281 11.60 -5.35 -6.03
N ASP A 282 11.37 -6.32 -5.16
CA ASP A 282 10.38 -6.19 -4.08
C ASP A 282 10.85 -5.34 -2.90
N LYS A 283 12.14 -5.06 -2.80
CA LYS A 283 12.66 -4.14 -1.79
C LYS A 283 12.95 -2.74 -2.34
N ILE A 284 12.95 -2.54 -3.66
CA ILE A 284 13.18 -1.25 -4.30
C ILE A 284 11.87 -0.48 -4.39
N ASN A 285 11.89 0.75 -3.90
CA ASN A 285 10.80 1.71 -4.05
C ASN A 285 11.37 2.95 -4.73
N VAL A 286 10.72 3.42 -5.79
CA VAL A 286 11.13 4.66 -6.47
C VAL A 286 10.46 5.85 -5.78
N ILE A 287 11.25 6.86 -5.51
CA ILE A 287 10.81 8.13 -4.93
C ILE A 287 10.96 9.21 -5.99
N TRP A 288 9.85 9.74 -6.46
CA TRP A 288 9.80 10.87 -7.37
C TRP A 288 9.73 12.18 -6.59
N LEU A 289 10.75 13.01 -6.68
CA LEU A 289 10.69 14.39 -6.20
C LEU A 289 10.24 15.27 -7.37
N LEU A 290 9.02 15.79 -7.28
CA LEU A 290 8.37 16.58 -8.33
C LEU A 290 8.40 18.07 -7.97
N PRO A 291 8.48 18.99 -8.94
CA PRO A 291 8.19 20.41 -8.73
C PRO A 291 6.75 20.59 -8.23
N GLY A 292 6.50 21.62 -7.41
CA GLY A 292 5.19 21.84 -6.77
C GLY A 292 4.02 22.09 -7.72
N ASP A 293 4.30 22.56 -8.93
CA ASP A 293 3.31 22.75 -10.00
C ASP A 293 3.06 21.48 -10.85
N CYS A 294 3.85 20.42 -10.63
CA CYS A 294 3.79 19.18 -11.38
C CYS A 294 2.84 18.18 -10.71
N ARG A 295 1.67 17.97 -11.29
CA ARG A 295 0.67 17.01 -10.78
C ARG A 295 0.93 15.56 -11.16
N PHE A 296 1.69 15.30 -12.22
CA PHE A 296 1.88 13.98 -12.79
C PHE A 296 3.36 13.63 -12.89
N ALA A 297 3.74 12.49 -12.35
CA ALA A 297 5.08 11.96 -12.57
C ALA A 297 5.30 11.62 -14.06
N PRO A 298 6.55 11.61 -14.55
CA PRO A 298 6.83 11.08 -15.88
C PRO A 298 6.31 9.65 -16.05
N LEU A 299 5.89 9.31 -17.26
CA LEU A 299 5.58 7.93 -17.61
C LEU A 299 6.90 7.15 -17.73
N ALA A 300 7.09 6.18 -16.87
CA ALA A 300 8.33 5.42 -16.74
C ALA A 300 8.06 3.92 -16.48
N PRO A 301 7.46 3.20 -17.45
CA PRO A 301 7.11 1.79 -17.27
C PRO A 301 8.32 0.92 -16.91
N GLU A 302 9.51 1.26 -17.39
CA GLU A 302 10.73 0.54 -17.05
C GLU A 302 11.11 0.67 -15.56
N MET A 303 10.80 1.82 -14.93
CA MET A 303 10.98 1.99 -13.48
C MET A 303 9.93 1.19 -12.69
N ASP A 304 8.68 1.15 -13.20
CA ASP A 304 7.58 0.42 -12.58
C ASP A 304 7.86 -1.10 -12.59
N GLU A 305 8.47 -1.61 -13.66
CA GLU A 305 8.90 -3.01 -13.76
C GLU A 305 10.01 -3.37 -12.77
N LEU A 306 10.89 -2.43 -12.43
CA LEU A 306 12.07 -2.64 -11.58
C LEU A 306 11.82 -2.33 -10.11
N SER A 307 10.64 -1.85 -9.75
CA SER A 307 10.33 -1.44 -8.39
C SER A 307 9.03 -2.06 -7.87
N ARG A 308 8.90 -2.08 -6.54
CA ARG A 308 7.68 -2.53 -5.87
C ARG A 308 6.63 -1.45 -5.85
N ARG A 309 7.04 -0.21 -5.56
CA ARG A 309 6.17 0.96 -5.39
C ARG A 309 6.83 2.23 -5.91
N ASN A 310 5.99 3.18 -6.30
CA ASN A 310 6.39 4.52 -6.69
C ASN A 310 5.73 5.54 -5.77
N PHE A 311 6.53 6.30 -5.04
CA PHE A 311 6.09 7.42 -4.23
C PHE A 311 6.33 8.73 -5.00
N LYS A 312 5.38 9.63 -4.97
CA LYS A 312 5.49 10.95 -5.57
C LYS A 312 5.32 11.97 -4.46
N LEU A 313 6.23 12.92 -4.37
CA LEU A 313 6.19 13.99 -3.39
C LEU A 313 6.80 15.28 -3.94
N SER A 314 6.44 16.40 -3.33
CA SER A 314 7.05 17.71 -3.54
C SER A 314 7.37 18.35 -2.19
N PHE A 315 8.41 19.17 -2.17
CA PHE A 315 8.70 20.03 -1.01
C PHE A 315 8.21 21.47 -1.22
N ASP A 316 7.69 21.75 -2.41
CA ASP A 316 7.13 23.05 -2.77
C ASP A 316 5.65 23.11 -2.37
N GLU A 317 5.16 24.29 -2.00
CA GLU A 317 3.73 24.50 -1.75
C GLU A 317 2.93 24.39 -3.07
N PRO A 318 1.85 23.61 -3.10
CA PRO A 318 1.05 23.46 -4.30
C PRO A 318 0.17 24.69 -4.57
N PRO A 319 -0.23 24.94 -5.82
CA PRO A 319 -1.28 25.91 -6.15
C PRO A 319 -2.59 25.64 -5.38
N ALA A 320 -3.39 26.69 -5.14
CA ALA A 320 -4.61 26.61 -4.31
C ALA A 320 -5.67 25.60 -4.81
N ASN A 321 -5.67 25.25 -6.10
CA ASN A 321 -6.58 24.27 -6.70
C ASN A 321 -6.02 22.83 -6.68
N GLN A 322 -4.86 22.62 -6.08
CA GLN A 322 -4.26 21.31 -5.91
C GLN A 322 -4.30 20.90 -4.44
N SER A 323 -4.56 19.62 -4.21
CA SER A 323 -4.44 19.00 -2.91
C SER A 323 -3.00 19.08 -2.41
N ARG A 324 -2.83 19.22 -1.10
CA ARG A 324 -1.53 19.08 -0.42
C ARG A 324 -0.99 17.65 -0.43
N ASP A 325 -1.70 16.74 -1.04
CA ASP A 325 -1.39 15.33 -1.06
C ASP A 325 0.00 15.01 -1.62
N LEU A 326 0.47 15.83 -2.59
CA LEU A 326 1.84 15.73 -3.09
C LEU A 326 2.88 16.13 -2.02
N VAL A 327 2.60 17.16 -1.22
CA VAL A 327 3.44 17.58 -0.08
C VAL A 327 3.41 16.51 1.02
N HIS A 328 2.27 15.86 1.22
CA HIS A 328 2.09 14.76 2.17
C HIS A 328 2.65 13.42 1.66
N GLY A 329 3.27 13.37 0.49
CA GLY A 329 3.97 12.19 0.00
C GLY A 329 5.01 11.64 0.96
N LEU A 330 5.61 12.50 1.79
CA LEU A 330 6.50 12.10 2.88
C LEU A 330 5.80 11.16 3.88
N GLU A 331 4.56 11.47 4.27
CA GLU A 331 3.81 10.65 5.24
C GLU A 331 3.53 9.25 4.69
N ARG A 332 3.29 9.10 3.38
CA ARG A 332 3.15 7.77 2.75
C ARG A 332 4.46 6.96 2.80
N ILE A 333 5.62 7.63 2.73
CA ILE A 333 6.91 6.96 2.95
C ILE A 333 7.05 6.57 4.43
N ILE A 334 6.65 7.42 5.36
CA ILE A 334 6.60 7.10 6.80
C ILE A 334 5.67 5.91 7.06
N HIS A 335 4.47 5.87 6.44
CA HIS A 335 3.59 4.70 6.50
C HIS A 335 4.33 3.42 6.08
N GLN A 336 5.02 3.46 4.93
CA GLN A 336 5.81 2.34 4.43
C GLN A 336 6.87 1.89 5.44
N LEU A 337 7.60 2.84 6.05
CA LEU A 337 8.62 2.54 7.06
C LEU A 337 8.01 1.99 8.36
N ARG A 338 6.81 2.38 8.71
CA ARG A 338 6.11 1.93 9.92
C ARG A 338 5.21 0.71 9.69
N GLY A 339 5.24 0.14 8.48
CA GLY A 339 4.47 -1.04 8.13
C GLY A 339 2.96 -0.78 8.06
N ILE A 340 2.57 0.42 7.66
CA ILE A 340 1.18 0.86 7.52
C ILE A 340 0.86 1.03 6.04
N ARG A 341 -0.36 0.70 5.66
CA ARG A 341 -0.91 0.99 4.34
C ARG A 341 -2.41 1.17 4.42
N ILE A 342 -2.84 2.43 4.34
CA ILE A 342 -4.25 2.82 4.42
C ILE A 342 -4.85 2.81 3.03
N GLY A 343 -5.86 1.97 2.82
CA GLY A 343 -6.67 1.95 1.61
C GLY A 343 -8.04 2.55 1.82
N VAL A 344 -8.53 3.34 0.85
CA VAL A 344 -9.89 3.88 0.87
C VAL A 344 -10.67 3.32 -0.31
N ALA A 345 -11.76 2.60 -0.01
CA ALA A 345 -12.70 2.08 -1.01
C ALA A 345 -13.87 3.06 -1.17
N LEU A 346 -14.08 3.55 -2.38
CA LEU A 346 -15.11 4.52 -2.73
C LEU A 346 -16.20 3.84 -3.58
N GLY A 347 -17.41 3.78 -3.02
CA GLY A 347 -18.52 3.08 -3.67
C GLY A 347 -19.18 3.85 -4.81
N GLY A 348 -19.90 3.13 -5.67
CA GLY A 348 -20.77 3.71 -6.69
C GLY A 348 -22.05 4.30 -6.08
N GLY A 349 -22.63 5.30 -6.76
CA GLY A 349 -23.85 5.97 -6.28
C GLY A 349 -24.28 7.17 -7.12
N ALA A 350 -23.75 7.31 -8.34
CA ALA A 350 -23.99 8.44 -9.25
C ALA A 350 -23.74 9.79 -8.52
N ALA A 351 -24.63 10.80 -8.60
CA ALA A 351 -24.40 12.11 -7.97
C ALA A 351 -24.11 12.03 -6.45
N ARG A 352 -24.66 11.03 -5.75
CA ARG A 352 -24.45 10.80 -4.31
C ARG A 352 -22.98 10.60 -3.93
N GLY A 353 -22.16 10.13 -4.86
CA GLY A 353 -20.72 9.97 -4.68
C GLY A 353 -19.94 11.27 -4.48
N MET A 354 -20.57 12.43 -4.62
CA MET A 354 -19.95 13.71 -4.26
C MET A 354 -19.64 13.77 -2.75
N ALA A 355 -20.35 12.99 -1.92
CA ALA A 355 -20.04 12.83 -0.50
C ALA A 355 -18.63 12.26 -0.24
N HIS A 356 -18.08 11.47 -1.18
CA HIS A 356 -16.70 10.96 -1.06
C HIS A 356 -15.66 12.06 -0.97
N LEU A 357 -15.87 13.19 -1.64
CA LEU A 357 -14.95 14.32 -1.59
C LEU A 357 -14.91 14.95 -0.20
N GLY A 358 -16.06 15.01 0.50
CA GLY A 358 -16.12 15.42 1.90
C GLY A 358 -15.42 14.43 2.84
N VAL A 359 -15.56 13.12 2.60
CA VAL A 359 -14.84 12.08 3.34
C VAL A 359 -13.34 12.26 3.18
N LEU A 360 -12.83 12.30 1.95
CA LEU A 360 -11.40 12.44 1.65
C LEU A 360 -10.81 13.73 2.24
N LYS A 361 -11.55 14.85 2.16
CA LYS A 361 -11.17 16.12 2.77
C LYS A 361 -10.93 16.00 4.27
N VAL A 362 -11.87 15.40 5.00
CA VAL A 362 -11.76 15.25 6.45
C VAL A 362 -10.62 14.32 6.84
N LEU A 363 -10.41 13.21 6.11
CA LEU A 363 -9.28 12.32 6.35
C LEU A 363 -7.95 13.09 6.20
N GLU A 364 -7.76 13.81 5.08
CA GLU A 364 -6.56 14.61 4.81
C GLU A 364 -6.33 15.68 5.88
N GLN A 365 -7.37 16.44 6.24
CA GLN A 365 -7.28 17.51 7.25
C GLN A 365 -6.94 17.01 8.66
N ASN A 366 -7.18 15.73 8.92
CA ASN A 366 -6.90 15.09 10.21
C ASN A 366 -5.68 14.18 10.21
N GLY A 367 -4.79 14.32 9.22
CA GLY A 367 -3.54 13.58 9.14
C GLY A 367 -3.69 12.09 8.80
N ILE A 368 -4.83 11.69 8.25
CA ILE A 368 -5.06 10.32 7.80
C ILE A 368 -4.81 10.28 6.29
N PHE A 369 -3.55 10.05 5.91
CA PHE A 369 -3.13 10.04 4.51
C PHE A 369 -3.38 8.70 3.86
N VAL A 370 -3.94 8.74 2.64
CA VAL A 370 -4.34 7.55 1.89
C VAL A 370 -3.17 7.02 1.06
N ASP A 371 -2.88 5.72 1.18
CA ASP A 371 -1.82 5.05 0.43
C ASP A 371 -2.32 4.40 -0.86
N MET A 372 -3.61 4.09 -0.95
CA MET A 372 -4.23 3.49 -2.13
C MET A 372 -5.73 3.73 -2.16
N ILE A 373 -6.29 3.96 -3.33
CA ILE A 373 -7.73 4.11 -3.54
C ILE A 373 -8.24 2.97 -4.45
N ALA A 374 -9.41 2.44 -4.11
CA ALA A 374 -10.18 1.58 -5.01
C ALA A 374 -11.57 2.19 -5.21
N GLY A 375 -11.99 2.35 -6.44
CA GLY A 375 -13.26 3.01 -6.72
C GLY A 375 -14.10 2.29 -7.76
N THR A 376 -15.41 2.41 -7.62
CA THR A 376 -16.40 1.92 -8.60
C THR A 376 -17.30 3.08 -9.00
N SER A 377 -17.58 3.21 -10.30
CA SER A 377 -18.50 4.24 -10.82
C SER A 377 -18.04 5.66 -10.40
N VAL A 378 -18.92 6.44 -9.79
CA VAL A 378 -18.57 7.76 -9.25
C VAL A 378 -17.43 7.69 -8.23
N GLY A 379 -17.29 6.59 -7.49
CA GLY A 379 -16.16 6.38 -6.59
C GLY A 379 -14.82 6.29 -7.33
N ALA A 380 -14.79 5.68 -8.52
CA ALA A 380 -13.62 5.69 -9.39
C ALA A 380 -13.35 7.13 -9.91
N MET A 381 -14.41 7.85 -10.30
CA MET A 381 -14.28 9.21 -10.81
C MET A 381 -13.73 10.16 -9.74
N THR A 382 -14.34 10.22 -8.57
CA THR A 382 -13.89 11.08 -7.46
C THR A 382 -12.51 10.66 -6.95
N GLY A 383 -12.26 9.35 -6.84
CA GLY A 383 -10.98 8.80 -6.38
C GLY A 383 -9.82 9.11 -7.35
N ILE A 384 -10.00 8.96 -8.65
CA ILE A 384 -8.96 9.26 -9.66
C ILE A 384 -8.68 10.77 -9.73
N LEU A 385 -9.72 11.61 -9.67
CA LEU A 385 -9.53 13.06 -9.64
C LEU A 385 -8.79 13.51 -8.38
N TYR A 386 -9.14 12.99 -7.20
CA TYR A 386 -8.42 13.24 -5.97
C TYR A 386 -6.97 12.74 -6.05
N ALA A 387 -6.76 11.51 -6.48
CA ALA A 387 -5.43 10.91 -6.62
C ALA A 387 -4.53 11.63 -7.65
N SER A 388 -5.14 12.39 -8.59
CA SER A 388 -4.42 13.27 -9.51
C SER A 388 -3.95 14.57 -8.87
N GLY A 389 -4.19 14.77 -7.56
CA GLY A 389 -3.83 15.97 -6.82
C GLY A 389 -4.83 17.11 -6.96
N MET A 390 -6.09 16.86 -7.34
CA MET A 390 -7.13 17.90 -7.29
C MET A 390 -7.64 18.05 -5.85
N GLU A 391 -7.64 19.29 -5.38
CA GLU A 391 -8.18 19.64 -4.06
C GLU A 391 -9.67 19.28 -3.97
N PRO A 392 -10.17 18.67 -2.86
CA PRO A 392 -11.55 18.18 -2.77
C PRO A 392 -12.63 19.23 -3.02
N ASP A 393 -12.54 20.44 -2.44
CA ASP A 393 -13.55 21.48 -2.64
C ASP A 393 -13.52 22.02 -4.09
N TYR A 394 -12.32 22.19 -4.67
CA TYR A 394 -12.17 22.55 -6.07
C TYR A 394 -12.78 21.48 -7.00
N ASN A 395 -12.63 20.21 -6.64
CA ASN A 395 -13.21 19.09 -7.35
C ASN A 395 -14.75 19.15 -7.34
N VAL A 396 -15.35 19.44 -6.16
CA VAL A 396 -16.81 19.69 -6.03
C VAL A 396 -17.26 20.83 -6.91
N ASP A 397 -16.56 21.97 -6.91
CA ASP A 397 -16.88 23.14 -7.74
C ASP A 397 -16.82 22.81 -9.24
N CYS A 398 -15.87 21.98 -9.65
CA CYS A 398 -15.76 21.51 -11.04
C CYS A 398 -16.98 20.67 -11.44
N PHE A 399 -17.43 19.76 -10.58
CA PHE A 399 -18.63 18.95 -10.84
C PHE A 399 -19.90 19.79 -10.93
N VAL A 400 -20.10 20.73 -10.01
CA VAL A 400 -21.23 21.65 -10.07
C VAL A 400 -21.24 22.38 -11.39
N ARG A 401 -20.10 22.99 -11.79
CA ARG A 401 -19.99 23.77 -13.02
C ARG A 401 -20.19 22.94 -14.30
N ASP A 402 -19.55 21.78 -14.38
CA ASP A 402 -19.47 21.00 -15.62
C ASP A 402 -20.68 20.05 -15.82
N LEU A 403 -21.41 19.73 -14.74
CA LEU A 403 -22.61 18.89 -14.76
C LEU A 403 -23.89 19.66 -14.46
N GLU A 404 -23.84 21.00 -14.39
CA GLU A 404 -25.02 21.83 -14.30
C GLU A 404 -25.84 21.72 -15.59
N PRO A 405 -27.13 21.30 -15.51
CA PRO A 405 -27.98 21.24 -16.70
C PRO A 405 -28.14 22.59 -17.33
N GLY A 406 -28.01 22.68 -18.64
CA GLY A 406 -28.30 23.89 -19.40
C GLY A 406 -29.74 24.34 -19.22
N TRP A 407 -30.02 25.64 -19.57
CA TRP A 407 -31.33 26.26 -19.35
C TRP A 407 -32.51 25.41 -19.88
N LEU A 408 -32.38 24.79 -21.06
CA LEU A 408 -33.44 23.95 -21.64
C LEU A 408 -33.79 22.77 -20.73
N PHE A 409 -32.78 22.07 -20.23
CA PHE A 409 -32.98 20.89 -19.39
C PHE A 409 -33.56 21.24 -18.00
N ARG A 410 -33.33 22.46 -17.49
CA ARG A 410 -33.88 22.90 -16.20
C ARG A 410 -35.40 23.12 -16.23
N HIS A 411 -35.97 23.35 -17.43
CA HIS A 411 -37.37 23.71 -17.62
C HIS A 411 -38.25 22.53 -18.09
N ILE A 412 -37.69 21.37 -18.32
CA ILE A 412 -38.45 20.17 -18.68
C ILE A 412 -38.58 19.20 -17.50
N PRO A 413 -39.69 18.47 -17.40
CA PRO A 413 -39.88 17.42 -16.37
C PRO A 413 -38.74 16.38 -16.43
N ASN A 414 -38.15 16.04 -15.27
CA ASN A 414 -36.99 15.15 -15.18
C ASN A 414 -35.77 15.60 -15.99
N GLY A 415 -35.58 16.90 -16.18
CA GLY A 415 -34.55 17.47 -17.05
C GLY A 415 -33.12 17.08 -16.65
N GLY A 416 -32.79 16.91 -15.36
CA GLY A 416 -31.53 16.39 -14.90
C GLY A 416 -31.21 15.00 -15.45
N TYR A 417 -32.24 14.13 -15.46
CA TYR A 417 -32.13 12.80 -16.05
C TYR A 417 -31.85 12.83 -17.56
N TRP A 418 -32.63 13.63 -18.31
CA TRP A 418 -32.43 13.81 -19.76
C TRP A 418 -31.08 14.42 -20.09
N TYR A 419 -30.58 15.33 -19.24
CA TYR A 419 -29.27 15.93 -19.39
C TYR A 419 -28.14 14.90 -19.21
N LEU A 420 -28.22 14.06 -18.17
CA LEU A 420 -27.26 12.98 -17.99
C LEU A 420 -27.30 11.97 -19.14
N LEU A 421 -28.49 11.56 -19.57
CA LEU A 421 -28.64 10.68 -20.73
C LEU A 421 -28.00 11.29 -21.98
N TYR A 422 -28.17 12.60 -22.20
CA TYR A 422 -27.49 13.32 -23.26
C TYR A 422 -25.97 13.27 -23.13
N LYS A 423 -25.45 13.56 -21.91
CA LYS A 423 -24.00 13.53 -21.62
C LYS A 423 -23.40 12.13 -21.89
N TYR A 424 -24.06 11.07 -21.42
CA TYR A 424 -23.62 9.70 -21.64
C TYR A 424 -23.62 9.33 -23.14
N ARG A 425 -24.75 9.52 -23.83
CA ARG A 425 -24.89 9.12 -25.23
C ARG A 425 -24.01 9.92 -26.20
N ARG A 426 -23.64 11.12 -25.84
CA ARG A 426 -22.75 11.98 -26.63
C ARG A 426 -21.29 11.88 -26.22
N GLY A 427 -20.93 11.01 -25.30
CA GLY A 427 -19.55 10.85 -24.80
C GLY A 427 -18.98 12.11 -24.18
N GLN A 428 -19.82 12.99 -23.59
CA GLN A 428 -19.41 14.29 -23.08
C GLN A 428 -18.59 14.23 -21.79
N PHE A 429 -18.54 13.07 -21.13
CA PHE A 429 -17.67 12.86 -19.98
C PHE A 429 -16.19 12.83 -20.36
N ASP A 430 -15.82 12.25 -21.49
CA ASP A 430 -14.42 12.19 -21.94
C ASP A 430 -13.80 13.59 -22.11
N PRO A 431 -14.34 14.51 -22.93
CA PRO A 431 -13.76 15.86 -23.06
C PRO A 431 -13.84 16.67 -21.76
N MET A 432 -14.83 16.45 -20.91
CA MET A 432 -14.95 17.08 -19.59
C MET A 432 -13.79 16.66 -18.67
N LEU A 433 -13.52 15.37 -18.57
CA LEU A 433 -12.47 14.84 -17.71
C LEU A 433 -11.07 15.18 -18.22
N ARG A 434 -10.87 15.24 -19.56
CA ARG A 434 -9.59 15.66 -20.16
C ARG A 434 -9.18 17.09 -19.83
N LYS A 435 -10.10 17.97 -19.48
CA LYS A 435 -9.76 19.32 -18.97
C LYS A 435 -8.86 19.23 -17.73
N TYR A 436 -9.07 18.23 -16.87
CA TYR A 436 -8.42 18.07 -15.58
C TYR A 436 -7.30 17.04 -15.58
N LEU A 437 -7.51 15.94 -16.27
CA LEU A 437 -6.59 14.79 -16.29
C LEU A 437 -5.67 14.79 -17.52
N LYS A 438 -5.99 15.58 -18.55
CA LYS A 438 -5.27 15.55 -19.84
C LYS A 438 -5.23 14.09 -20.36
N ASP A 439 -4.06 13.63 -20.78
CA ASP A 439 -3.80 12.25 -21.20
C ASP A 439 -3.03 11.45 -20.14
N SER A 440 -3.16 11.83 -18.86
CA SER A 440 -2.48 11.14 -17.77
C SER A 440 -2.89 9.67 -17.69
N ARG A 441 -1.99 8.88 -17.17
CA ARG A 441 -2.21 7.46 -16.87
C ARG A 441 -2.28 7.25 -15.36
N LEU A 442 -2.95 6.17 -14.93
CA LEU A 442 -3.12 5.83 -13.50
C LEU A 442 -1.77 5.70 -12.79
N GLU A 443 -0.74 5.21 -13.48
CA GLU A 443 0.62 5.03 -12.96
C GLU A 443 1.31 6.36 -12.63
N GLN A 444 0.88 7.45 -13.26
CA GLN A 444 1.45 8.80 -13.06
C GLN A 444 0.83 9.54 -11.87
N LEU A 445 -0.30 9.06 -11.34
CA LEU A 445 -1.03 9.73 -10.26
C LEU A 445 -0.25 9.69 -8.94
N THR A 446 -0.50 10.66 -8.09
CA THR A 446 0.17 10.79 -6.77
C THR A 446 -0.16 9.63 -5.85
N ILE A 447 -1.42 9.21 -5.83
CA ILE A 447 -1.88 8.04 -5.08
C ILE A 447 -2.19 6.90 -6.06
N PRO A 448 -1.74 5.67 -5.81
CA PRO A 448 -2.16 4.50 -6.58
C PRO A 448 -3.68 4.31 -6.54
N VAL A 449 -4.30 4.14 -7.70
CA VAL A 449 -5.76 3.96 -7.81
C VAL A 449 -6.09 2.73 -8.63
N VAL A 450 -7.14 2.02 -8.23
CA VAL A 450 -7.76 0.98 -9.04
C VAL A 450 -9.23 1.34 -9.30
N ALA A 451 -9.67 1.20 -10.55
CA ALA A 451 -11.04 1.41 -10.97
C ALA A 451 -11.69 0.08 -11.40
N VAL A 452 -12.94 -0.14 -10.99
CA VAL A 452 -13.67 -1.37 -11.28
C VAL A 452 -14.68 -1.14 -12.39
N THR A 453 -14.67 -2.03 -13.39
CA THR A 453 -15.67 -2.16 -14.45
C THR A 453 -16.10 -3.62 -14.53
N VAL A 454 -17.12 -3.93 -15.34
CA VAL A 454 -17.49 -5.30 -15.67
C VAL A 454 -17.52 -5.52 -17.17
N ASP A 455 -17.04 -6.67 -17.61
CA ASP A 455 -17.10 -7.09 -19.00
C ASP A 455 -18.37 -7.93 -19.22
N LEU A 456 -19.26 -7.46 -20.07
CA LEU A 456 -20.51 -8.16 -20.37
C LEU A 456 -20.32 -9.46 -21.16
N ILE A 457 -19.17 -9.69 -21.78
CA ILE A 457 -18.89 -10.91 -22.52
C ILE A 457 -18.57 -12.04 -21.55
N SER A 458 -17.71 -11.79 -20.59
CA SER A 458 -17.26 -12.78 -19.60
C SER A 458 -18.08 -12.77 -18.31
N GLY A 459 -18.81 -11.70 -18.03
CA GLY A 459 -19.48 -11.47 -16.74
C GLY A 459 -18.52 -11.19 -15.58
N GLN A 460 -17.22 -11.05 -15.85
CA GLN A 460 -16.19 -10.88 -14.81
C GLN A 460 -15.85 -9.42 -14.56
N PRO A 461 -15.45 -9.06 -13.32
CA PRO A 461 -14.93 -7.75 -13.04
C PRO A 461 -13.62 -7.51 -13.79
N VAL A 462 -13.46 -6.30 -14.31
CA VAL A 462 -12.23 -5.79 -14.91
C VAL A 462 -11.68 -4.70 -14.02
N VAL A 463 -10.54 -4.97 -13.39
CA VAL A 463 -9.86 -4.03 -12.49
C VAL A 463 -8.77 -3.31 -13.28
N ARG A 464 -8.89 -1.99 -13.35
CA ARG A 464 -7.91 -1.13 -13.97
C ARG A 464 -7.00 -0.53 -12.92
N ALA A 465 -5.73 -0.91 -12.92
CA ALA A 465 -4.66 -0.31 -12.10
C ALA A 465 -3.68 0.52 -12.92
N GLU A 466 -3.77 0.45 -14.25
CA GLU A 466 -2.88 1.08 -15.21
C GLU A 466 -3.64 1.58 -16.44
N GLY A 467 -2.99 2.40 -17.23
CA GLY A 467 -3.55 2.93 -18.46
C GLY A 467 -4.18 4.32 -18.30
N ASN A 468 -4.81 4.81 -19.37
CA ASN A 468 -5.35 6.17 -19.41
C ASN A 468 -6.42 6.41 -18.34
N SER A 469 -6.23 7.46 -17.53
CA SER A 469 -7.08 7.79 -16.37
C SER A 469 -8.52 8.14 -16.78
N VAL A 470 -8.69 8.86 -17.89
CA VAL A 470 -10.02 9.21 -18.42
C VAL A 470 -10.77 7.98 -18.90
N HIS A 471 -10.08 7.05 -19.54
CA HIS A 471 -10.67 5.78 -19.94
C HIS A 471 -11.12 4.95 -18.74
N ALA A 472 -10.29 4.86 -17.70
CA ALA A 472 -10.63 4.12 -16.48
C ALA A 472 -11.91 4.67 -15.83
N ILE A 473 -12.06 6.02 -15.80
CA ILE A 473 -13.27 6.65 -15.29
C ILE A 473 -14.47 6.34 -16.21
N THR A 474 -14.36 6.66 -17.52
CA THR A 474 -15.48 6.55 -18.45
C THR A 474 -16.02 5.12 -18.55
N GLU A 475 -15.15 4.12 -18.46
CA GLU A 475 -15.54 2.72 -18.41
C GLU A 475 -16.27 2.37 -17.10
N SER A 476 -15.76 2.86 -15.96
CA SER A 476 -16.33 2.58 -14.64
C SER A 476 -17.66 3.27 -14.38
N ILE A 477 -17.89 4.47 -14.92
CA ILE A 477 -19.18 5.19 -14.81
C ILE A 477 -20.18 4.81 -15.89
N ASN A 478 -19.87 3.91 -16.80
CA ASN A 478 -20.71 3.58 -17.95
C ASN A 478 -21.98 2.81 -17.57
N LEU A 479 -22.95 3.53 -17.01
CA LEU A 479 -24.20 2.95 -16.48
C LEU A 479 -25.00 2.24 -17.60
N PRO A 480 -25.32 0.95 -17.41
CA PRO A 480 -26.27 0.25 -18.27
C PRO A 480 -27.57 1.07 -18.36
N VAL A 481 -28.27 1.05 -19.50
CA VAL A 481 -29.51 1.79 -19.78
C VAL A 481 -29.27 3.25 -20.18
N LEU A 482 -28.28 3.95 -19.60
CA LEU A 482 -27.97 5.33 -20.01
C LEU A 482 -27.05 5.38 -21.22
N SER A 483 -26.18 4.38 -21.37
CA SER A 483 -25.22 4.31 -22.48
C SER A 483 -25.12 2.89 -23.05
N VAL A 484 -24.45 2.78 -24.20
CA VAL A 484 -24.03 1.51 -24.78
C VAL A 484 -22.72 1.05 -24.17
N PRO A 485 -22.41 -0.25 -24.14
CA PRO A 485 -21.14 -0.75 -23.63
C PRO A 485 -19.94 -0.14 -24.38
N ILE A 486 -18.86 0.14 -23.65
CA ILE A 486 -17.61 0.60 -24.24
C ILE A 486 -16.80 -0.62 -24.68
N ASN A 487 -16.63 -0.77 -26.00
CA ASN A 487 -15.84 -1.86 -26.54
C ASN A 487 -14.36 -1.48 -26.60
N ARG A 488 -13.53 -2.18 -25.81
CA ARG A 488 -12.09 -1.95 -25.75
C ARG A 488 -11.32 -3.24 -25.47
N ASN A 489 -10.25 -3.50 -26.22
CA ASN A 489 -9.39 -4.67 -26.07
C ASN A 489 -10.18 -6.00 -26.02
N GLY A 490 -11.17 -6.16 -26.87
CA GLY A 490 -12.01 -7.37 -26.96
C GLY A 490 -13.01 -7.55 -25.82
N LYS A 491 -13.21 -6.54 -24.97
CA LYS A 491 -14.17 -6.52 -23.86
C LYS A 491 -15.29 -5.52 -24.12
N SER A 492 -16.45 -5.80 -23.54
CA SER A 492 -17.65 -4.96 -23.62
C SER A 492 -17.97 -4.40 -22.24
N LEU A 493 -17.45 -3.20 -21.94
CA LEU A 493 -17.32 -2.67 -20.59
C LEU A 493 -18.52 -1.79 -20.20
N VAL A 494 -19.02 -2.04 -18.98
CA VAL A 494 -20.05 -1.23 -18.32
C VAL A 494 -19.67 -0.99 -16.85
N ASP A 495 -20.47 -0.19 -16.14
CA ASP A 495 -20.28 0.15 -14.73
C ASP A 495 -20.05 -1.09 -13.83
N GLY A 496 -19.02 -1.01 -12.99
CA GLY A 496 -18.60 -2.11 -12.12
C GLY A 496 -19.51 -2.38 -10.94
N GLY A 497 -20.46 -1.49 -10.63
CA GLY A 497 -21.35 -1.61 -9.48
C GLY A 497 -22.21 -2.87 -9.48
N ILE A 498 -22.42 -3.50 -10.63
CA ILE A 498 -23.16 -4.76 -10.75
C ILE A 498 -22.46 -5.91 -10.02
N VAL A 499 -21.13 -5.90 -10.00
CA VAL A 499 -20.31 -7.01 -9.47
C VAL A 499 -19.53 -6.64 -8.20
N ASN A 500 -19.11 -5.38 -8.05
CA ASN A 500 -18.34 -4.93 -6.89
C ASN A 500 -18.53 -3.43 -6.69
N ASN A 501 -19.56 -3.06 -5.96
CA ASN A 501 -19.93 -1.66 -5.80
C ASN A 501 -19.02 -0.90 -4.81
N VAL A 502 -18.53 -1.53 -3.74
CA VAL A 502 -17.56 -0.96 -2.79
C VAL A 502 -16.34 -1.86 -2.74
N PRO A 503 -15.27 -1.56 -3.51
CA PRO A 503 -14.21 -2.52 -3.79
C PRO A 503 -13.13 -2.63 -2.69
N ALA A 504 -13.53 -2.76 -1.41
CA ALA A 504 -12.64 -2.91 -0.27
C ALA A 504 -11.76 -4.18 -0.34
N ASN A 505 -12.30 -5.25 -0.94
CA ASN A 505 -11.58 -6.50 -1.15
C ASN A 505 -10.32 -6.33 -2.03
N LEU A 506 -10.35 -5.41 -2.99
CA LEU A 506 -9.20 -5.13 -3.86
C LEU A 506 -8.05 -4.47 -3.08
N LEU A 507 -8.37 -3.59 -2.14
CA LEU A 507 -7.38 -2.95 -1.27
C LEU A 507 -6.73 -3.98 -0.33
N ALA A 508 -7.54 -4.84 0.28
CA ALA A 508 -7.04 -5.92 1.12
C ALA A 508 -6.13 -6.88 0.32
N ALA A 509 -6.53 -7.26 -0.89
CA ALA A 509 -5.73 -8.08 -1.80
C ALA A 509 -4.43 -7.37 -2.26
N SER A 510 -4.45 -6.03 -2.37
CA SER A 510 -3.28 -5.21 -2.70
C SER A 510 -2.34 -4.98 -1.50
N GLY A 511 -2.64 -5.56 -0.33
CA GLY A 511 -1.81 -5.48 0.87
C GLY A 511 -2.04 -4.21 1.70
N CYS A 512 -3.20 -3.54 1.60
CA CYS A 512 -3.60 -2.56 2.59
C CYS A 512 -3.95 -3.29 3.89
N ASN A 513 -3.32 -2.89 4.98
CA ASN A 513 -3.58 -3.48 6.30
C ASN A 513 -4.63 -2.72 7.11
N ILE A 514 -5.00 -1.54 6.63
CA ILE A 514 -6.16 -0.78 7.09
C ILE A 514 -7.00 -0.42 5.86
N VAL A 515 -8.26 -0.80 5.87
CA VAL A 515 -9.19 -0.54 4.77
C VAL A 515 -10.39 0.24 5.29
N ILE A 516 -10.56 1.46 4.81
CA ILE A 516 -11.71 2.32 5.08
C ILE A 516 -12.64 2.25 3.86
N ALA A 517 -13.90 1.91 4.08
CA ALA A 517 -14.91 1.90 3.01
C ALA A 517 -15.84 3.11 3.15
N ALA A 518 -16.04 3.85 2.08
CA ALA A 518 -17.05 4.90 1.99
C ALA A 518 -18.19 4.42 1.08
N SER A 519 -19.38 4.24 1.66
CA SER A 519 -20.57 3.77 0.96
C SER A 519 -21.62 4.88 0.90
N VAL A 520 -22.05 5.23 -0.31
CA VAL A 520 -23.07 6.25 -0.58
C VAL A 520 -24.36 5.65 -1.15
N THR A 521 -24.57 4.38 -0.89
CA THR A 521 -25.75 3.65 -1.36
C THR A 521 -26.95 4.05 -0.51
N ALA A 522 -28.01 4.51 -1.18
CA ALA A 522 -29.25 4.88 -0.50
C ALA A 522 -29.96 3.67 0.09
N SER A 523 -30.70 3.91 1.19
CA SER A 523 -31.70 2.96 1.68
C SER A 523 -32.78 2.72 0.62
N MET A 524 -33.47 1.58 0.71
CA MET A 524 -34.56 1.25 -0.20
C MET A 524 -35.73 2.20 0.02
N GLU A 525 -36.11 2.98 -0.99
CA GLU A 525 -37.26 3.86 -0.95
C GLU A 525 -38.59 3.10 -1.09
N PRO A 526 -39.65 3.49 -0.37
CA PRO A 526 -40.96 2.84 -0.42
C PRO A 526 -41.75 3.17 -1.68
N GLU A 527 -41.20 3.86 -2.68
CA GLU A 527 -41.91 4.32 -3.90
C GLU A 527 -42.59 3.19 -4.70
N PHE A 528 -42.13 1.95 -4.56
CA PHE A 528 -42.71 0.79 -5.20
C PHE A 528 -43.77 0.09 -4.36
N ALA A 529 -44.10 0.57 -3.14
CA ALA A 529 -45.00 -0.06 -2.18
C ALA A 529 -46.46 0.49 -2.19
N ASN A 530 -46.82 1.28 -3.20
CA ASN A 530 -48.04 2.08 -3.19
C ASN A 530 -49.34 1.35 -3.60
N ASN A 531 -49.34 0.02 -3.68
CA ASN A 531 -50.56 -0.76 -3.95
C ASN A 531 -51.00 -1.53 -2.70
N ARG A 532 -52.32 -1.66 -2.47
CA ARG A 532 -52.83 -2.53 -1.43
C ARG A 532 -52.51 -4.01 -1.74
N PRO A 533 -52.32 -4.86 -0.72
CA PRO A 533 -51.94 -6.26 -0.93
C PRO A 533 -52.83 -7.03 -1.94
N ASP A 534 -54.10 -6.73 -1.94
CA ASP A 534 -55.10 -7.42 -2.77
C ASP A 534 -55.43 -6.70 -4.09
N THR A 535 -54.63 -5.68 -4.50
CA THR A 535 -54.90 -4.97 -5.76
C THR A 535 -54.59 -5.89 -6.93
N PRO A 536 -55.57 -6.13 -7.85
CA PRO A 536 -55.33 -6.92 -9.04
C PRO A 536 -54.20 -6.33 -9.90
N THR A 537 -53.36 -7.19 -10.52
CA THR A 537 -52.19 -6.75 -11.33
C THR A 537 -52.58 -5.79 -12.46
N SER A 538 -53.82 -5.92 -13.01
CA SER A 538 -54.35 -5.03 -14.02
C SER A 538 -54.65 -3.61 -13.53
N GLU A 539 -54.89 -3.44 -12.21
CA GLU A 539 -55.23 -2.18 -11.55
C GLU A 539 -54.06 -1.54 -10.84
N MET A 540 -52.93 -2.23 -10.76
CA MET A 540 -51.72 -1.69 -10.11
C MET A 540 -51.20 -0.47 -10.85
N LYS A 541 -50.77 0.54 -10.10
CA LYS A 541 -50.00 1.67 -10.65
C LYS A 541 -48.72 1.14 -11.24
N LYS A 542 -48.59 1.22 -12.57
CA LYS A 542 -47.40 0.76 -13.29
C LYS A 542 -46.24 1.74 -13.13
N ALA A 543 -45.17 1.27 -12.56
CA ALA A 543 -43.90 1.99 -12.64
C ALA A 543 -43.39 2.02 -14.10
N SER A 544 -42.70 3.06 -14.49
CA SER A 544 -42.04 3.11 -15.82
C SER A 544 -41.00 1.98 -15.92
N VAL A 545 -40.94 1.32 -17.07
CA VAL A 545 -39.97 0.22 -17.34
C VAL A 545 -38.55 0.70 -17.03
N MET A 546 -38.21 1.95 -17.41
CA MET A 546 -36.91 2.57 -17.14
C MET A 546 -36.64 2.69 -15.63
N LYS A 547 -37.60 3.20 -14.84
CA LYS A 547 -37.49 3.27 -13.37
C LYS A 547 -37.30 1.88 -12.77
N THR A 548 -38.00 0.89 -13.28
CA THR A 548 -37.89 -0.50 -12.81
C THR A 548 -36.49 -1.06 -13.06
N ILE A 549 -35.93 -0.87 -14.25
CA ILE A 549 -34.57 -1.34 -14.59
C ILE A 549 -33.53 -0.64 -13.72
N LEU A 550 -33.61 0.68 -13.58
CA LEU A 550 -32.69 1.43 -12.70
C LEU A 550 -32.83 0.98 -11.25
N ARG A 551 -34.05 0.72 -10.77
CA ARG A 551 -34.25 0.20 -9.41
C ARG A 551 -33.65 -1.19 -9.21
N THR A 552 -33.82 -2.09 -10.21
CA THR A 552 -33.20 -3.41 -10.18
C THR A 552 -31.68 -3.29 -10.09
N TYR A 553 -31.08 -2.36 -10.83
CA TYR A 553 -29.64 -2.07 -10.74
C TYR A 553 -29.25 -1.59 -9.33
N VAL A 554 -30.02 -0.67 -8.73
CA VAL A 554 -29.77 -0.20 -7.35
C VAL A 554 -29.90 -1.35 -6.34
N VAL A 555 -30.91 -2.21 -6.47
CA VAL A 555 -31.10 -3.40 -5.62
C VAL A 555 -29.90 -4.33 -5.72
N GLN A 556 -29.41 -4.57 -6.92
CA GLN A 556 -28.20 -5.37 -7.15
C GLN A 556 -26.98 -4.74 -6.44
N ASN A 557 -26.77 -3.44 -6.61
CA ASN A 557 -25.66 -2.73 -5.95
C ASN A 557 -25.72 -2.81 -4.42
N VAL A 558 -26.91 -2.64 -3.83
CA VAL A 558 -27.11 -2.75 -2.37
C VAL A 558 -26.75 -4.16 -1.88
N ASN A 559 -27.19 -5.20 -2.58
CA ASN A 559 -26.88 -6.59 -2.22
C ASN A 559 -25.38 -6.88 -2.36
N MET A 560 -24.73 -6.34 -3.38
CA MET A 560 -23.29 -6.50 -3.58
C MET A 560 -22.44 -5.71 -2.56
N ASN A 561 -22.99 -4.65 -1.93
CA ASN A 561 -22.27 -3.90 -0.89
C ASN A 561 -21.87 -4.78 0.28
N SER A 562 -22.74 -5.69 0.72
CA SER A 562 -22.45 -6.59 1.85
C SER A 562 -21.22 -7.47 1.59
N VAL A 563 -20.98 -7.83 0.33
CA VAL A 563 -19.83 -8.64 -0.09
C VAL A 563 -18.58 -7.77 -0.27
N GLY A 564 -18.71 -6.61 -0.93
CA GLY A 564 -17.59 -5.71 -1.22
C GLY A 564 -17.04 -5.01 0.01
N VAL A 565 -17.90 -4.66 0.97
CA VAL A 565 -17.52 -3.96 2.23
C VAL A 565 -16.94 -4.93 3.26
N ALA A 566 -17.25 -6.23 3.20
CA ALA A 566 -16.88 -7.20 4.24
C ALA A 566 -15.42 -7.16 4.72
N PRO A 567 -14.39 -6.94 3.86
CA PRO A 567 -13.01 -6.86 4.32
C PRO A 567 -12.61 -5.48 4.85
N ALA A 568 -13.50 -4.48 4.89
CA ALA A 568 -13.18 -3.16 5.43
C ALA A 568 -13.09 -3.20 6.97
N ASP A 569 -12.14 -2.45 7.49
CA ASP A 569 -11.92 -2.30 8.93
C ASP A 569 -12.81 -1.21 9.53
N PHE A 570 -13.15 -0.23 8.70
CA PHE A 570 -13.99 0.90 9.07
C PHE A 570 -14.92 1.28 7.90
N VAL A 571 -16.18 1.61 8.22
CA VAL A 571 -17.17 1.98 7.20
C VAL A 571 -17.73 3.36 7.50
N ILE A 572 -17.57 4.27 6.54
CA ILE A 572 -18.18 5.60 6.56
C ILE A 572 -19.38 5.58 5.63
N GLN A 573 -20.56 5.85 6.16
CA GLN A 573 -21.81 5.81 5.41
C GLN A 573 -22.56 7.13 5.55
N PRO A 574 -22.26 8.14 4.71
CA PRO A 574 -23.02 9.39 4.68
C PRO A 574 -24.49 9.15 4.33
N ASP A 575 -25.39 9.78 5.04
CA ASP A 575 -26.84 9.72 4.71
C ASP A 575 -27.16 10.68 3.56
N VAL A 576 -27.09 10.15 2.35
CA VAL A 576 -27.41 10.85 1.10
C VAL A 576 -28.70 10.34 0.46
N THR A 577 -29.60 9.74 1.25
CA THR A 577 -30.87 9.16 0.77
C THR A 577 -31.80 10.19 0.17
N GLY A 578 -31.77 11.43 0.69
CA GLY A 578 -32.60 12.54 0.20
C GLY A 578 -32.19 13.14 -1.15
N PHE A 579 -31.14 12.60 -1.82
CA PHE A 579 -30.66 13.12 -3.09
C PHE A 579 -30.95 12.16 -4.25
N ASP A 580 -31.39 12.72 -5.39
CA ASP A 580 -31.53 11.94 -6.60
C ASP A 580 -30.15 11.64 -7.22
N ILE A 581 -30.07 10.55 -7.96
CA ILE A 581 -28.83 10.12 -8.65
C ILE A 581 -28.36 11.10 -9.74
N THR A 582 -29.19 12.07 -10.11
CA THR A 582 -28.90 13.07 -11.14
C THR A 582 -28.55 14.46 -10.59
N GLU A 583 -28.63 14.68 -9.27
CA GLU A 583 -28.52 16.00 -8.63
C GLU A 583 -27.07 16.47 -8.40
N PHE A 584 -26.22 16.39 -9.40
CA PHE A 584 -24.83 16.90 -9.32
C PHE A 584 -24.74 18.39 -8.95
N VAL A 585 -25.77 19.19 -9.22
CA VAL A 585 -25.82 20.60 -8.82
C VAL A 585 -25.79 20.79 -7.30
N ARG A 586 -26.20 19.77 -6.53
CA ARG A 586 -26.17 19.76 -5.07
C ARG A 586 -24.91 19.06 -4.50
N ALA A 587 -23.85 18.95 -5.31
CA ALA A 587 -22.60 18.30 -4.93
C ALA A 587 -22.01 18.89 -3.63
N LYS A 588 -22.12 20.21 -3.42
CA LYS A 588 -21.65 20.87 -2.18
C LYS A 588 -22.36 20.37 -0.94
N GLU A 589 -23.68 20.18 -1.01
CA GLU A 589 -24.48 19.67 0.11
C GLU A 589 -24.09 18.22 0.43
N MET A 590 -23.96 17.38 -0.60
CA MET A 590 -23.54 15.99 -0.42
C MET A 590 -22.11 15.87 0.13
N ALA A 591 -21.18 16.69 -0.34
CA ALA A 591 -19.82 16.74 0.19
C ALA A 591 -19.81 17.20 1.67
N ALA A 592 -20.65 18.18 2.04
CA ALA A 592 -20.78 18.61 3.42
C ALA A 592 -21.31 17.48 4.33
N ILE A 593 -22.29 16.69 3.86
CA ILE A 593 -22.79 15.52 4.60
C ILE A 593 -21.70 14.46 4.76
N GLY A 594 -20.91 14.23 3.70
CA GLY A 594 -19.76 13.33 3.76
C GLY A 594 -18.74 13.77 4.81
N ALA A 595 -18.41 15.06 4.83
CA ALA A 595 -17.51 15.65 5.81
C ALA A 595 -18.06 15.55 7.24
N GLU A 596 -19.32 15.91 7.46
CA GLU A 596 -19.97 15.85 8.77
C GLU A 596 -20.02 14.42 9.33
N THR A 597 -20.39 13.46 8.47
CA THR A 597 -20.43 12.04 8.86
C THR A 597 -19.04 11.54 9.27
N THR A 598 -18.01 11.90 8.51
CA THR A 598 -16.63 11.50 8.80
C THR A 598 -16.13 12.14 10.10
N LEU A 599 -16.42 13.43 10.33
CA LEU A 599 -16.06 14.11 11.57
C LEU A 599 -16.72 13.47 12.80
N LYS A 600 -17.99 13.07 12.71
CA LYS A 600 -18.68 12.35 13.79
C LYS A 600 -18.05 11.02 14.13
N GLN A 601 -17.53 10.31 13.14
CA GLN A 601 -16.91 8.99 13.29
C GLN A 601 -15.39 9.05 13.50
N LEU A 602 -14.79 10.23 13.38
CA LEU A 602 -13.34 10.42 13.44
C LEU A 602 -12.69 9.90 14.73
N PRO A 603 -13.27 10.10 15.94
CA PRO A 603 -12.70 9.55 17.17
C PRO A 603 -12.57 8.02 17.12
N GLN A 604 -13.62 7.32 16.68
CA GLN A 604 -13.61 5.85 16.55
C GLN A 604 -12.59 5.38 15.48
N LEU A 605 -12.48 6.13 14.38
CA LEU A 605 -11.48 5.82 13.36
C LEU A 605 -10.06 6.02 13.92
N LYS A 606 -9.79 7.11 14.64
CA LYS A 606 -8.49 7.34 15.29
C LYS A 606 -8.16 6.26 16.32
N GLU A 607 -9.13 5.80 17.11
CA GLU A 607 -8.93 4.67 18.03
C GLU A 607 -8.52 3.41 17.28
N LEU A 608 -9.19 3.07 16.18
CA LEU A 608 -8.79 1.94 15.33
C LEU A 608 -7.37 2.09 14.80
N LEU A 609 -7.03 3.27 14.25
CA LEU A 609 -5.71 3.55 13.70
C LEU A 609 -4.63 3.50 14.79
N ALA A 610 -4.91 3.97 15.99
CA ALA A 610 -4.00 3.91 17.15
C ALA A 610 -3.69 2.47 17.60
N THR A 611 -4.57 1.49 17.31
CA THR A 611 -4.26 0.06 17.55
C THR A 611 -3.12 -0.45 16.69
N VAL A 612 -2.91 0.14 15.50
CA VAL A 612 -1.84 -0.23 14.57
C VAL A 612 -0.58 0.57 14.87
N ASP A 613 -0.70 1.88 15.07
CA ASP A 613 0.41 2.74 15.43
C ASP A 613 -0.04 3.95 16.27
N LYS A 614 0.15 3.84 17.59
CA LYS A 614 -0.28 4.86 18.55
C LYS A 614 0.48 6.19 18.40
N GLN A 615 1.73 6.16 17.95
CA GLN A 615 2.54 7.37 17.81
C GLN A 615 2.18 8.17 16.56
N LEU A 616 1.82 7.47 15.49
CA LEU A 616 1.43 8.12 14.23
C LEU A 616 -0.01 8.67 14.29
N PHE A 617 -0.91 7.97 14.99
CA PHE A 617 -2.31 8.33 15.11
C PHE A 617 -2.67 8.62 16.58
N SER A 618 -2.07 9.69 17.14
CA SER A 618 -2.41 10.10 18.49
C SER A 618 -3.88 10.52 18.57
N THR A 619 -4.51 10.19 19.68
CA THR A 619 -5.90 10.59 19.97
C THR A 619 -5.97 11.94 20.69
N ASP A 620 -4.83 12.56 20.95
CA ASP A 620 -4.70 13.87 21.61
C ASP A 620 -4.93 15.03 20.65
#